data_6165e1912ccd5b25e285486729201b44
#
_entry.id   6165e1912ccd5b25e285486729201b44
#
_cell.length_a   1.000
_cell.length_b   1.000
_cell.length_c   1.000
_cell.angle_alpha   90.00
_cell.angle_beta   90.00
_cell.angle_gamma   90.00
#
_symmetry.space_group_name_H-M   'P 1'
#
loop_
_entity.id
_entity.type
_entity.pdbx_description
1 polymer ?
#
loop_
_entity_poly.entity_id
_entity_poly.type
_entity_poly.pdbx_seq_one_letter_code
_entity_poly.pdbx_strand_id
1 'polypeptide(L)'
;MANIRKLAAEHKLVMAGPFLDDTALRGIFVLQAESAAQAQEWADSDPAVKAGRFAPEVHGPWLIDSSAIHAPDGPQGFEQYTLVLLKRGDKWNPSAPEFMDVVKQHHALLKQMTEQGSLAIAGPFPLDDQGELRGVEIFRVGAEQAARLVQDDPTVKAGFLKPEMHAWGTGKGVLAAGQPMQ
;
A
#
# COMPACT_ATOMS: atom_id res chain seq x y z
N MET A 1 -15.33 -9.40 -10.12
CA MET A 1 -14.96 -10.67 -9.41
C MET A 1 -14.31 -11.71 -10.33
N ALA A 2 -14.82 -11.97 -11.55
CA ALA A 2 -14.22 -12.98 -12.46
C ALA A 2 -12.77 -12.62 -12.86
N ASN A 3 -12.49 -11.34 -13.18
CA ASN A 3 -11.15 -10.89 -13.57
C ASN A 3 -10.12 -11.02 -12.44
N ILE A 4 -10.49 -10.66 -11.21
CA ILE A 4 -9.64 -10.81 -10.02
C ILE A 4 -9.23 -12.28 -9.84
N ARG A 5 -10.20 -13.20 -9.94
CA ARG A 5 -9.92 -14.66 -9.83
C ARG A 5 -9.01 -15.15 -10.95
N LYS A 6 -9.19 -14.64 -12.18
CA LYS A 6 -8.34 -14.99 -13.31
C LYS A 6 -6.91 -14.53 -13.06
N LEU A 7 -6.70 -13.25 -12.71
CA LEU A 7 -5.37 -12.72 -12.45
C LEU A 7 -4.68 -13.43 -11.27
N ALA A 8 -5.43 -13.80 -10.24
CA ALA A 8 -4.90 -14.58 -9.12
C ALA A 8 -4.50 -16.00 -9.55
N ALA A 9 -5.33 -16.70 -10.33
CA ALA A 9 -5.02 -18.03 -10.86
C ALA A 9 -3.81 -18.04 -11.82
N GLU A 10 -3.57 -16.93 -12.50
CA GLU A 10 -2.41 -16.73 -13.37
C GLU A 10 -1.18 -16.20 -12.62
N HIS A 11 -1.21 -16.12 -11.27
CA HIS A 11 -0.16 -15.56 -10.43
C HIS A 11 0.25 -14.12 -10.77
N LYS A 12 -0.65 -13.37 -11.40
CA LYS A 12 -0.47 -11.95 -11.76
C LYS A 12 -0.91 -11.00 -10.66
N LEU A 13 -1.86 -11.41 -9.83
CA LEU A 13 -2.40 -10.65 -8.71
C LEU A 13 -1.84 -11.18 -7.41
N VAL A 14 -1.13 -10.32 -6.68
CA VAL A 14 -0.58 -10.60 -5.35
C VAL A 14 -1.62 -10.33 -4.27
N MET A 15 -2.30 -9.20 -4.37
CA MET A 15 -3.29 -8.75 -3.40
C MET A 15 -4.27 -7.78 -4.06
N ALA A 16 -5.52 -7.79 -3.64
CA ALA A 16 -6.53 -6.82 -4.05
C ALA A 16 -7.52 -6.54 -2.93
N GLY A 17 -8.08 -5.33 -2.96
CA GLY A 17 -9.14 -5.00 -2.04
C GLY A 17 -9.80 -3.66 -2.33
N PRO A 18 -11.09 -3.51 -1.95
CA PRO A 18 -11.81 -2.26 -2.07
C PRO A 18 -11.44 -1.27 -0.96
N PHE A 19 -11.52 0.02 -1.25
CA PHE A 19 -11.72 1.03 -0.23
C PHE A 19 -13.16 0.96 0.30
N LEU A 20 -13.32 1.21 1.59
CA LEU A 20 -14.59 1.08 2.31
C LEU A 20 -15.14 2.44 2.73
N ASP A 21 -14.44 3.49 2.39
CA ASP A 21 -14.83 4.88 2.61
C ASP A 21 -15.48 5.48 1.36
N ASP A 22 -16.12 6.63 1.51
CA ASP A 22 -16.80 7.32 0.42
C ASP A 22 -15.87 8.34 -0.27
N THR A 23 -14.83 7.82 -0.91
CA THR A 23 -13.86 8.61 -1.68
C THR A 23 -13.93 8.30 -3.18
N ALA A 24 -13.16 9.03 -4.00
CA ALA A 24 -13.05 8.75 -5.42
C ALA A 24 -12.32 7.42 -5.70
N LEU A 25 -11.39 7.03 -4.83
CA LEU A 25 -10.67 5.77 -4.93
C LEU A 25 -11.60 4.59 -4.64
N ARG A 26 -11.49 3.53 -5.41
CA ARG A 26 -12.39 2.35 -5.29
C ARG A 26 -11.69 1.11 -4.75
N GLY A 27 -10.40 1.01 -4.91
CA GLY A 27 -9.62 -0.12 -4.43
C GLY A 27 -8.21 -0.12 -4.98
N ILE A 28 -7.43 -1.06 -4.52
CA ILE A 28 -6.08 -1.30 -5.03
C ILE A 28 -5.94 -2.73 -5.53
N PHE A 29 -5.07 -2.89 -6.54
CA PHE A 29 -4.51 -4.16 -6.98
C PHE A 29 -2.99 -4.09 -6.83
N VAL A 30 -2.40 -5.08 -6.20
CA VAL A 30 -0.95 -5.30 -6.21
C VAL A 30 -0.66 -6.40 -7.22
N LEU A 31 0.03 -6.04 -8.29
CA LEU A 31 0.29 -6.91 -9.43
C LEU A 31 1.75 -7.33 -9.46
N GLN A 32 2.02 -8.60 -9.80
CA GLN A 32 3.35 -9.14 -10.02
C GLN A 32 3.79 -8.87 -11.47
N ALA A 33 3.91 -7.61 -11.83
CA ALA A 33 4.28 -7.19 -13.17
C ALA A 33 5.77 -6.84 -13.28
N GLU A 34 6.36 -7.11 -14.44
CA GLU A 34 7.77 -6.80 -14.73
C GLU A 34 7.99 -5.32 -15.12
N SER A 35 6.90 -4.62 -15.44
CA SER A 35 6.92 -3.21 -15.81
C SER A 35 5.59 -2.51 -15.55
N ALA A 36 5.61 -1.17 -15.46
CA ALA A 36 4.40 -0.37 -15.36
C ALA A 36 3.48 -0.56 -16.58
N ALA A 37 4.04 -0.72 -17.78
CA ALA A 37 3.27 -0.98 -19.00
C ALA A 37 2.51 -2.31 -18.92
N GLN A 38 3.14 -3.35 -18.41
CA GLN A 38 2.49 -4.66 -18.22
C GLN A 38 1.41 -4.60 -17.14
N ALA A 39 1.67 -3.88 -16.03
CA ALA A 39 0.67 -3.66 -14.99
C ALA A 39 -0.55 -2.90 -15.54
N GLN A 40 -0.33 -1.88 -16.37
CA GLN A 40 -1.39 -1.13 -17.04
C GLN A 40 -2.21 -2.02 -17.97
N GLU A 41 -1.55 -2.85 -18.80
CA GLU A 41 -2.24 -3.81 -19.69
C GLU A 41 -3.18 -4.74 -18.89
N TRP A 42 -2.69 -5.26 -17.75
CA TRP A 42 -3.51 -6.14 -16.92
C TRP A 42 -4.66 -5.39 -16.23
N ALA A 43 -4.42 -4.16 -15.76
CA ALA A 43 -5.47 -3.31 -15.20
C ALA A 43 -6.55 -2.97 -16.25
N ASP A 44 -6.15 -2.64 -17.48
CA ASP A 44 -7.03 -2.34 -18.60
C ASP A 44 -7.85 -3.57 -19.05
N SER A 45 -7.39 -4.77 -18.72
CA SER A 45 -8.13 -6.00 -19.00
C SER A 45 -9.42 -6.13 -18.19
N ASP A 46 -9.55 -5.37 -17.10
CA ASP A 46 -10.71 -5.43 -16.20
C ASP A 46 -11.99 -4.97 -16.92
N PRO A 47 -13.09 -5.75 -16.84
CA PRO A 47 -14.35 -5.38 -17.47
C PRO A 47 -14.93 -4.04 -17.00
N ALA A 48 -14.68 -3.63 -15.75
CA ALA A 48 -15.17 -2.35 -15.24
C ALA A 48 -14.34 -1.17 -15.78
N VAL A 49 -13.03 -1.37 -16.01
CA VAL A 49 -12.16 -0.41 -16.70
C VAL A 49 -12.59 -0.29 -18.16
N LYS A 50 -12.78 -1.42 -18.87
CA LYS A 50 -13.27 -1.43 -20.25
C LYS A 50 -14.65 -0.76 -20.43
N ALA A 51 -15.49 -0.86 -19.41
CA ALA A 51 -16.81 -0.20 -19.40
C ALA A 51 -16.75 1.28 -18.96
N GLY A 52 -15.55 1.85 -18.74
CA GLY A 52 -15.36 3.23 -18.31
C GLY A 52 -15.86 3.54 -16.88
N ARG A 53 -16.05 2.50 -16.05
CA ARG A 53 -16.48 2.68 -14.66
C ARG A 53 -15.33 3.00 -13.71
N PHE A 54 -14.12 2.55 -14.05
CA PHE A 54 -12.89 2.80 -13.32
C PHE A 54 -11.81 3.30 -14.27
N ALA A 55 -10.97 4.20 -13.78
CA ALA A 55 -9.74 4.65 -14.41
C ALA A 55 -8.58 4.17 -13.53
N PRO A 56 -7.76 3.22 -13.99
CA PRO A 56 -6.61 2.76 -13.22
C PRO A 56 -5.48 3.78 -13.26
N GLU A 57 -4.82 3.97 -12.12
CA GLU A 57 -3.55 4.65 -11.99
C GLU A 57 -2.50 3.63 -11.56
N VAL A 58 -1.42 3.50 -12.32
CA VAL A 58 -0.34 2.54 -12.03
C VAL A 58 0.81 3.25 -11.33
N HIS A 59 1.17 2.73 -10.17
CA HIS A 59 2.31 3.18 -9.37
C HIS A 59 3.25 2.01 -9.11
N GLY A 60 4.56 2.26 -9.05
CA GLY A 60 5.47 1.18 -8.68
C GLY A 60 6.86 1.32 -9.31
N PRO A 61 7.74 0.34 -9.00
CA PRO A 61 7.46 -0.83 -8.14
C PRO A 61 7.22 -0.43 -6.67
N TRP A 62 6.31 -1.12 -5.99
CA TRP A 62 6.17 -1.02 -4.55
C TRP A 62 7.22 -1.93 -3.90
N LEU A 63 8.18 -1.33 -3.20
CA LEU A 63 9.35 -2.03 -2.64
C LEU A 63 8.99 -2.63 -1.29
N ILE A 64 8.49 -3.86 -1.29
CA ILE A 64 8.05 -4.60 -0.11
C ILE A 64 8.67 -5.98 -0.05
N ASP A 65 8.71 -6.54 1.15
CA ASP A 65 8.88 -7.98 1.34
C ASP A 65 7.54 -8.69 1.07
N SER A 66 7.40 -9.28 -0.10
CA SER A 66 6.19 -9.98 -0.51
C SER A 66 5.94 -11.28 0.29
N SER A 67 6.90 -11.75 1.09
CA SER A 67 6.72 -12.93 1.96
C SER A 67 5.63 -12.73 3.03
N ALA A 68 5.29 -11.47 3.34
CA ALA A 68 4.18 -11.12 4.23
C ALA A 68 2.80 -11.23 3.58
N ILE A 69 2.73 -11.48 2.27
CA ILE A 69 1.48 -11.58 1.52
C ILE A 69 1.25 -13.04 1.11
N HIS A 70 0.14 -13.59 1.50
CA HIS A 70 -0.23 -14.98 1.18
C HIS A 70 -1.41 -15.01 0.22
N ALA A 71 -1.38 -15.93 -0.74
CA ALA A 71 -2.57 -16.24 -1.51
C ALA A 71 -3.63 -16.84 -0.55
N PRO A 72 -4.86 -16.34 -0.52
CA PRO A 72 -5.88 -16.89 0.34
C PRO A 72 -6.21 -18.32 -0.10
N ASP A 73 -6.24 -19.27 0.85
CA ASP A 73 -6.63 -20.66 0.63
C ASP A 73 -8.16 -20.78 0.45
N GLY A 74 -8.71 -20.08 -0.56
CA GLY A 74 -10.14 -20.07 -0.87
C GLY A 74 -10.91 -18.88 -0.26
N PRO A 75 -12.26 -18.90 -0.26
CA PRO A 75 -13.10 -17.81 0.24
C PRO A 75 -13.08 -17.77 1.77
N GLN A 76 -12.07 -17.14 2.35
CA GLN A 76 -11.81 -17.09 3.80
C GLN A 76 -12.57 -15.96 4.52
N GLY A 77 -13.51 -15.28 3.86
CA GLY A 77 -14.13 -14.08 4.41
C GLY A 77 -13.34 -12.82 4.09
N PHE A 78 -13.62 -11.75 4.81
CA PHE A 78 -13.11 -10.41 4.56
C PHE A 78 -12.49 -9.85 5.85
N GLU A 79 -11.37 -9.15 5.72
CA GLU A 79 -10.67 -8.53 6.83
C GLU A 79 -10.42 -7.05 6.53
N GLN A 80 -10.61 -6.19 7.53
CA GLN A 80 -10.50 -4.75 7.41
C GLN A 80 -9.18 -4.24 7.99
N TYR A 81 -8.63 -3.23 7.34
CA TYR A 81 -7.39 -2.56 7.66
C TYR A 81 -7.54 -1.05 7.51
N THR A 82 -6.59 -0.30 8.06
CA THR A 82 -6.38 1.09 7.70
C THR A 82 -5.21 1.16 6.73
N LEU A 83 -5.47 1.62 5.49
CA LEU A 83 -4.46 1.83 4.48
C LEU A 83 -4.08 3.30 4.43
N VAL A 84 -2.79 3.58 4.39
CA VAL A 84 -2.24 4.93 4.31
C VAL A 84 -1.44 5.07 3.02
N LEU A 85 -1.84 6.02 2.20
CA LEU A 85 -1.09 6.47 1.04
C LEU A 85 -0.18 7.62 1.49
N LEU A 86 1.12 7.42 1.44
CA LEU A 86 2.10 8.45 1.75
C LEU A 86 2.42 9.23 0.48
N LYS A 87 1.99 10.49 0.43
CA LYS A 87 2.22 11.41 -0.68
C LYS A 87 3.37 12.37 -0.37
N ARG A 88 3.88 13.07 -1.38
CA ARG A 88 4.82 14.17 -1.17
C ARG A 88 4.20 15.22 -0.27
N GLY A 89 4.90 15.55 0.80
CA GLY A 89 4.55 16.66 1.67
C GLY A 89 5.06 18.01 1.14
N ASP A 90 4.66 19.09 1.78
CA ASP A 90 4.97 20.44 1.35
C ASP A 90 6.50 20.77 1.37
N LYS A 91 7.25 20.00 2.18
CA LYS A 91 8.72 20.12 2.29
C LYS A 91 9.45 18.97 1.60
N TRP A 92 8.81 18.23 0.70
CA TRP A 92 9.44 17.12 -0.01
C TRP A 92 10.72 17.56 -0.71
N ASN A 93 11.85 17.11 -0.20
CA ASN A 93 13.16 17.37 -0.78
C ASN A 93 14.13 16.23 -0.44
N PRO A 94 14.30 15.21 -1.30
CA PRO A 94 15.21 14.11 -1.03
C PRO A 94 16.69 14.50 -1.02
N SER A 95 17.03 15.74 -1.44
CA SER A 95 18.38 16.31 -1.38
C SER A 95 18.63 17.13 -0.11
N ALA A 96 17.64 17.27 0.78
CA ALA A 96 17.85 17.96 2.05
C ALA A 96 18.88 17.22 2.92
N PRO A 97 19.79 17.92 3.60
CA PRO A 97 20.84 17.29 4.40
C PRO A 97 20.30 16.31 5.45
N GLU A 98 19.16 16.62 6.05
CA GLU A 98 18.50 15.82 7.08
C GLU A 98 17.63 14.68 6.54
N PHE A 99 17.35 14.63 5.22
CA PHE A 99 16.38 13.70 4.64
C PHE A 99 16.68 12.24 4.98
N MET A 100 17.93 11.81 4.79
CA MET A 100 18.32 10.42 5.04
C MET A 100 18.26 10.04 6.52
N ASP A 101 18.56 10.97 7.43
CA ASP A 101 18.46 10.74 8.88
C ASP A 101 16.98 10.60 9.29
N VAL A 102 16.10 11.41 8.73
CA VAL A 102 14.65 11.34 8.96
C VAL A 102 14.08 10.03 8.42
N VAL A 103 14.49 9.60 7.22
CA VAL A 103 14.09 8.31 6.62
C VAL A 103 14.57 7.14 7.48
N LYS A 104 15.79 7.20 8.03
CA LYS A 104 16.29 6.17 8.94
C LYS A 104 15.44 6.05 10.22
N GLN A 105 15.01 7.17 10.79
CA GLN A 105 14.11 7.19 11.95
C GLN A 105 12.73 6.64 11.58
N HIS A 106 12.20 6.97 10.41
CA HIS A 106 10.97 6.40 9.88
C HIS A 106 11.06 4.86 9.78
N HIS A 107 12.11 4.32 9.19
CA HIS A 107 12.30 2.86 9.12
C HIS A 107 12.38 2.20 10.51
N ALA A 108 13.01 2.85 11.48
CA ALA A 108 13.04 2.35 12.86
C ALA A 108 11.64 2.31 13.48
N LEU A 109 10.81 3.32 13.22
CA LEU A 109 9.42 3.37 13.66
C LEU A 109 8.58 2.29 12.97
N LEU A 110 8.70 2.10 11.66
CA LEU A 110 8.00 1.02 10.93
C LEU A 110 8.33 -0.35 11.50
N LYS A 111 9.62 -0.60 11.76
CA LYS A 111 10.06 -1.84 12.40
C LYS A 111 9.40 -2.05 13.77
N GLN A 112 9.40 -1.04 14.62
CA GLN A 112 8.75 -1.09 15.93
C GLN A 112 7.25 -1.39 15.81
N MET A 113 6.55 -0.72 14.90
CA MET A 113 5.10 -0.93 14.67
C MET A 113 4.81 -2.33 14.14
N THR A 114 5.69 -2.90 13.31
CA THR A 114 5.58 -4.29 12.84
C THR A 114 5.77 -5.28 13.98
N GLU A 115 6.81 -5.08 14.83
CA GLU A 115 7.07 -5.93 15.99
C GLU A 115 5.93 -5.89 17.03
N GLN A 116 5.28 -4.74 17.15
CA GLN A 116 4.09 -4.56 18.01
C GLN A 116 2.79 -5.10 17.37
N GLY A 117 2.83 -5.54 16.12
CA GLY A 117 1.68 -6.07 15.41
C GLY A 117 0.65 -5.02 14.95
N SER A 118 0.96 -3.73 15.06
CA SER A 118 0.08 -2.65 14.60
C SER A 118 0.18 -2.39 13.09
N LEU A 119 1.35 -2.59 12.49
CA LEU A 119 1.61 -2.49 11.06
C LEU A 119 1.64 -3.89 10.43
N ALA A 120 0.90 -4.07 9.33
CA ALA A 120 0.87 -5.34 8.59
C ALA A 120 1.96 -5.40 7.53
N ILE A 121 2.09 -4.34 6.75
CA ILE A 121 3.08 -4.20 5.68
C ILE A 121 3.27 -2.72 5.36
N ALA A 122 4.47 -2.34 4.99
CA ALA A 122 4.80 -1.01 4.51
C ALA A 122 5.91 -1.08 3.46
N GLY A 123 5.94 -0.13 2.56
CA GLY A 123 7.02 -0.01 1.60
C GLY A 123 6.97 1.29 0.81
N PRO A 124 8.14 1.78 0.38
CA PRO A 124 8.25 2.96 -0.45
C PRO A 124 8.08 2.64 -1.94
N PHE A 125 7.88 3.68 -2.72
CA PHE A 125 8.19 3.72 -4.15
C PHE A 125 9.59 4.31 -4.37
N PRO A 126 10.26 4.01 -5.51
CA PRO A 126 11.60 4.54 -5.79
C PRO A 126 11.66 6.06 -5.71
N LEU A 127 12.79 6.59 -5.22
CA LEU A 127 12.98 8.05 -5.06
C LEU A 127 13.03 8.80 -6.38
N ASP A 128 13.43 8.16 -7.45
CA ASP A 128 13.49 8.69 -8.82
C ASP A 128 12.12 8.70 -9.52
N ASP A 129 11.12 8.03 -8.97
CA ASP A 129 9.74 8.14 -9.43
C ASP A 129 9.24 9.58 -9.24
N GLN A 130 8.71 10.17 -10.31
CA GLN A 130 8.23 11.56 -10.31
C GLN A 130 6.79 11.72 -9.79
N GLY A 131 6.10 10.61 -9.46
CA GLY A 131 4.74 10.60 -8.93
C GLY A 131 4.60 11.24 -7.55
N GLU A 132 3.38 11.61 -7.20
CA GLU A 132 3.03 12.13 -5.87
C GLU A 132 3.11 11.05 -4.79
N LEU A 133 2.74 9.82 -5.12
CA LEU A 133 2.73 8.70 -4.17
C LEU A 133 4.15 8.23 -3.88
N ARG A 134 4.52 8.19 -2.59
CA ARG A 134 5.87 7.84 -2.12
C ARG A 134 5.95 6.51 -1.39
N GLY A 135 4.82 6.02 -0.89
CA GLY A 135 4.77 4.75 -0.18
C GLY A 135 3.34 4.37 0.19
N VAL A 136 3.20 3.14 0.64
CA VAL A 136 1.94 2.62 1.18
C VAL A 136 2.23 1.90 2.49
N GLU A 137 1.37 2.13 3.48
CA GLU A 137 1.38 1.43 4.76
C GLU A 137 0.01 0.83 5.02
N ILE A 138 -0.06 -0.40 5.50
CA ILE A 138 -1.30 -1.08 5.85
C ILE A 138 -1.27 -1.46 7.33
N PHE A 139 -2.16 -0.86 8.11
CA PHE A 139 -2.26 -1.04 9.55
C PHE A 139 -3.35 -2.04 9.91
N ARG A 140 -3.08 -2.87 10.93
CA ARG A 140 -4.04 -3.81 11.55
C ARG A 140 -4.95 -3.14 12.57
N VAL A 141 -4.65 -1.91 12.92
CA VAL A 141 -5.39 -1.12 13.91
C VAL A 141 -6.40 -0.21 13.22
N GLY A 142 -7.44 0.20 13.97
CA GLY A 142 -8.46 1.13 13.47
C GLY A 142 -7.91 2.52 13.14
N ALA A 143 -8.67 3.28 12.34
CA ALA A 143 -8.25 4.55 11.77
C ALA A 143 -7.74 5.57 12.81
N GLU A 144 -8.38 5.67 13.99
CA GLU A 144 -7.96 6.60 15.04
C GLU A 144 -6.58 6.27 15.61
N GLN A 145 -6.30 4.99 15.83
CA GLN A 145 -4.99 4.55 16.33
C GLN A 145 -3.93 4.68 15.23
N ALA A 146 -4.23 4.29 13.99
CA ALA A 146 -3.34 4.46 12.85
C ALA A 146 -3.00 5.94 12.64
N ALA A 147 -3.98 6.86 12.75
CA ALA A 147 -3.75 8.30 12.62
C ALA A 147 -2.73 8.81 13.65
N ARG A 148 -2.82 8.36 14.91
CA ARG A 148 -1.82 8.73 15.92
C ARG A 148 -0.42 8.22 15.58
N LEU A 149 -0.32 6.96 15.16
CA LEU A 149 0.98 6.36 14.78
C LEU A 149 1.61 7.09 13.59
N VAL A 150 0.83 7.40 12.56
CA VAL A 150 1.29 8.11 11.36
C VAL A 150 1.66 9.56 11.66
N GLN A 151 0.92 10.25 12.55
CA GLN A 151 1.27 11.60 12.99
C GLN A 151 2.58 11.64 13.77
N ASP A 152 2.97 10.55 14.41
CA ASP A 152 4.25 10.42 15.11
C ASP A 152 5.42 10.09 14.18
N ASP A 153 5.16 9.78 12.91
CA ASP A 153 6.18 9.46 11.92
C ASP A 153 7.13 10.65 11.67
N PRO A 154 8.45 10.42 11.76
CA PRO A 154 9.45 11.49 11.52
C PRO A 154 9.34 12.15 10.15
N THR A 155 8.98 11.40 9.09
CA THR A 155 8.84 11.95 7.74
C THR A 155 7.62 12.86 7.62
N VAL A 156 6.54 12.53 8.31
CA VAL A 156 5.32 13.34 8.38
C VAL A 156 5.56 14.58 9.24
N LYS A 157 6.19 14.44 10.41
CA LYS A 157 6.56 15.57 11.29
C LYS A 157 7.51 16.55 10.61
N ALA A 158 8.45 16.07 9.81
CA ALA A 158 9.33 16.90 9.02
C ALA A 158 8.65 17.61 7.84
N GLY A 159 7.45 17.14 7.45
CA GLY A 159 6.71 17.64 6.30
C GLY A 159 7.22 17.09 4.97
N PHE A 160 8.05 16.06 4.97
CA PHE A 160 8.48 15.36 3.76
C PHE A 160 7.38 14.51 3.17
N LEU A 161 6.59 13.86 4.02
CA LEU A 161 5.45 13.06 3.60
C LEU A 161 4.14 13.60 4.17
N LYS A 162 3.07 13.38 3.42
CA LYS A 162 1.69 13.71 3.79
C LYS A 162 0.84 12.45 3.68
N PRO A 163 0.23 12.00 4.78
CA PRO A 163 -0.60 10.81 4.77
C PRO A 163 -2.02 11.10 4.23
N GLU A 164 -2.54 10.18 3.45
CA GLU A 164 -3.96 10.06 3.11
C GLU A 164 -4.44 8.69 3.56
N MET A 165 -5.45 8.66 4.41
CA MET A 165 -5.88 7.45 5.11
C MET A 165 -7.22 6.96 4.59
N HIS A 166 -7.34 5.64 4.45
CA HIS A 166 -8.53 4.98 3.93
C HIS A 166 -8.89 3.76 4.78
N ALA A 167 -10.18 3.54 5.00
CA ALA A 167 -10.66 2.22 5.39
C ALA A 167 -10.55 1.30 4.17
N TRP A 168 -9.85 0.20 4.34
CA TRP A 168 -9.58 -0.74 3.26
C TRP A 168 -9.77 -2.18 3.73
N GLY A 169 -10.01 -3.08 2.81
CA GLY A 169 -10.14 -4.47 3.17
C GLY A 169 -9.72 -5.42 2.07
N THR A 170 -9.35 -6.64 2.48
CA THR A 170 -8.95 -7.72 1.58
C THR A 170 -9.43 -9.07 2.10
N GLY A 171 -9.12 -10.15 1.39
CA GLY A 171 -9.42 -11.51 1.84
C GLY A 171 -8.73 -11.80 3.18
N LYS A 172 -9.44 -12.49 4.07
CA LYS A 172 -8.88 -12.90 5.37
C LYS A 172 -7.66 -13.80 5.16
N GLY A 173 -6.58 -13.53 5.90
CA GLY A 173 -5.34 -14.28 5.83
C GLY A 173 -4.40 -13.89 4.67
N VAL A 174 -4.77 -12.91 3.84
CA VAL A 174 -3.89 -12.40 2.77
C VAL A 174 -2.64 -11.74 3.35
N LEU A 175 -2.79 -11.00 4.45
CA LEU A 175 -1.64 -10.41 5.15
C LEU A 175 -1.28 -11.28 6.35
N ALA A 176 -0.06 -11.83 6.36
CA ALA A 176 0.45 -12.65 7.45
C ALA A 176 0.35 -11.93 8.80
N ALA A 177 0.14 -12.67 9.87
CA ALA A 177 0.22 -12.13 11.22
C ALA A 177 1.68 -11.74 11.50
N GLY A 178 1.93 -10.42 11.61
CA GLY A 178 3.15 -9.78 12.09
C GLY A 178 4.46 -10.56 11.92
N GLN A 179 5.04 -10.55 10.70
CA GLN A 179 6.45 -10.91 10.55
C GLN A 179 7.28 -9.61 10.66
N PRO A 180 8.32 -9.56 11.50
CA PRO A 180 9.21 -8.41 11.53
C PRO A 180 9.96 -8.28 10.20
N MET A 181 10.12 -7.04 9.71
CA MET A 181 10.98 -6.76 8.57
C MET A 181 12.42 -7.20 8.90
N GLN A 182 13.02 -8.03 8.05
CA GLN A 182 14.42 -8.44 8.14
C GLN A 182 15.35 -7.34 7.64
#